data_f7edabf9bda1b4330da5a7ecc9dba72f
#
_entry.id   f7edabf9bda1b4330da5a7ecc9dba72f
#
_cell.length_a   1.000
_cell.length_b   1.000
_cell.length_c   1.000
_cell.angle_alpha   90.00
_cell.angle_beta   90.00
_cell.angle_gamma   90.00
#
_symmetry.space_group_name_H-M   'P 1'
#
loop_
_entity.id
_entity.type
_entity.pdbx_description
1 polymer ?
#
loop_
_entity_poly.entity_id
_entity_poly.type
_entity_poly.pdbx_seq_one_letter_code
_entity_poly.pdbx_strand_id
1 'polypeptide(L)'
;MANLLQVENLTKSFGVNSLFDDINFTINEGDKVGLIAKNGTGKSTLLSIIAGDDTPDGGKLIFKNDVTIGYLKQLPQFEPHLSVMDTCLIGDDDQSKAIRQYENALIEGNNEEMTKAIQAMDLASAWDYEERFKQILSQLKIDDFKQRISELSGGQIKRVALAKILISNPQFLILDEPTNHLDIDMIEWLEAYLTRSRMTILMVTHDRYFLDKICSKILELDQKSIFGYDGNYNYYLEKRAERIDAQNAAVEKARNLLRTEIEWMRRQPQARAHKAQYRIDAFYDLKERAQSRNDKGDVELNVKAGYIGKKIFVAHHVSKSFDGKVILNDFNYIFSRYEKLGIVGDNGVGKSTFIKLLLDRIQPDSGYFEIGETVKFGYYSQEGIHFDEGKKVIDAIRDVAEHIYFDEKHHYSASQFLQLFLFSPTDQQKLIEKLSGGEKRRLYLAMVLMSKPNFLILDEPTNDLDIQTLEILEDYLSKFSGCLIVISHDRFFMDRCVDHTFVFMGDGVIKDFPGNYSEFRAWKEAHEKEEATLQKQKAESKPAKPRNNNRDNSQKLTFKEKREFEELTESIERLTKEKEELFNLFNSGEQIDDVATKASRFEEVKDLLDEMELRWLELSEKNS
;
A
#
# COMPACT_ATOMS: atom_id res chain seq x y z
N MET A 1 11.61 -20.62 22.26
CA MET A 1 12.18 -20.10 21.00
C MET A 1 13.58 -19.58 21.32
N ALA A 2 14.56 -19.78 20.45
CA ALA A 2 15.90 -19.27 20.70
C ALA A 2 15.93 -17.75 20.46
N ASN A 3 16.65 -17.02 21.33
CA ASN A 3 16.81 -15.59 21.20
C ASN A 3 17.79 -15.30 20.04
N LEU A 4 17.39 -14.49 19.05
CA LEU A 4 18.23 -14.10 17.92
C LEU A 4 18.92 -12.76 18.19
N LEU A 5 18.18 -11.79 18.72
CA LEU A 5 18.67 -10.45 19.07
C LEU A 5 18.14 -10.03 20.44
N GLN A 6 19.03 -9.57 21.30
CA GLN A 6 18.70 -8.91 22.56
C GLN A 6 19.30 -7.50 22.58
N VAL A 7 18.46 -6.52 22.81
CA VAL A 7 18.83 -5.10 22.94
C VAL A 7 18.74 -4.73 24.41
N GLU A 8 19.83 -4.21 24.97
CA GLU A 8 19.91 -3.82 26.38
C GLU A 8 20.36 -2.37 26.53
N ASN A 9 19.52 -1.58 27.19
CA ASN A 9 19.75 -0.19 27.59
C ASN A 9 20.25 0.69 26.45
N LEU A 10 19.71 0.48 25.23
CA LEU A 10 20.16 1.17 24.03
C LEU A 10 19.75 2.63 24.05
N THR A 11 20.73 3.52 23.84
CA THR A 11 20.52 4.98 23.85
C THR A 11 21.20 5.58 22.62
N LYS A 12 20.52 6.54 21.98
CA LYS A 12 21.04 7.33 20.85
C LYS A 12 20.51 8.74 20.87
N SER A 13 21.40 9.71 20.63
CA SER A 13 21.07 11.13 20.57
C SER A 13 21.79 11.80 19.40
N PHE A 14 21.18 12.86 18.85
CA PHE A 14 21.83 13.75 17.89
C PHE A 14 21.90 15.16 18.51
N GLY A 15 23.10 15.52 18.97
CA GLY A 15 23.33 16.78 19.68
C GLY A 15 22.49 16.86 20.96
N VAL A 16 21.59 17.82 21.06
CA VAL A 16 20.71 18.01 22.24
C VAL A 16 19.47 17.11 22.21
N ASN A 17 19.13 16.55 21.05
CA ASN A 17 17.91 15.77 20.86
C ASN A 17 18.20 14.29 21.07
N SER A 18 17.72 13.70 22.17
CA SER A 18 17.70 12.25 22.35
C SER A 18 16.57 11.64 21.49
N LEU A 19 16.91 10.65 20.67
CA LEU A 19 15.95 9.89 19.85
C LEU A 19 15.25 8.82 20.70
N PHE A 20 16.04 8.02 21.39
CA PHE A 20 15.55 7.01 22.34
C PHE A 20 16.55 6.84 23.47
N ASP A 21 16.06 6.41 24.62
CA ASP A 21 16.81 6.35 25.86
C ASP A 21 16.44 5.07 26.61
N ASP A 22 17.45 4.29 26.96
CA ASP A 22 17.32 3.05 27.75
C ASP A 22 16.28 2.05 27.20
N ILE A 23 16.24 1.85 25.86
CA ILE A 23 15.32 0.91 25.26
C ILE A 23 15.79 -0.53 25.37
N ASN A 24 14.84 -1.41 25.70
CA ASN A 24 15.09 -2.84 25.95
C ASN A 24 14.05 -3.67 25.22
N PHE A 25 14.48 -4.63 24.37
CA PHE A 25 13.59 -5.58 23.72
C PHE A 25 14.34 -6.81 23.19
N THR A 26 13.58 -7.85 22.84
CA THR A 26 14.11 -9.10 22.30
C THR A 26 13.36 -9.52 21.06
N ILE A 27 14.11 -10.12 20.10
CA ILE A 27 13.56 -10.73 18.88
C ILE A 27 14.03 -12.18 18.87
N ASN A 28 13.10 -13.12 18.78
CA ASN A 28 13.39 -14.55 18.71
C ASN A 28 13.48 -15.02 17.25
N GLU A 29 14.07 -16.20 17.07
CA GLU A 29 14.13 -16.82 15.75
C GLU A 29 12.72 -17.09 15.19
N GLY A 30 12.49 -16.67 13.95
CA GLY A 30 11.21 -16.79 13.26
C GLY A 30 10.20 -15.71 13.59
N ASP A 31 10.50 -14.78 14.53
CA ASP A 31 9.64 -13.64 14.82
C ASP A 31 9.55 -12.72 13.59
N LYS A 32 8.34 -12.22 13.31
CA LYS A 32 8.09 -11.20 12.30
C LYS A 32 7.60 -9.94 13.00
N VAL A 33 8.52 -8.99 13.15
CA VAL A 33 8.35 -7.82 14.01
C VAL A 33 8.17 -6.56 13.19
N GLY A 34 7.07 -5.83 13.40
CA GLY A 34 6.84 -4.49 12.86
C GLY A 34 7.29 -3.42 13.85
N LEU A 35 8.08 -2.45 13.41
CA LEU A 35 8.47 -1.28 14.19
C LEU A 35 7.66 -0.07 13.76
N ILE A 36 6.85 0.46 14.67
CA ILE A 36 5.99 1.62 14.44
C ILE A 36 6.48 2.79 15.28
N ALA A 37 6.58 3.97 14.66
CA ALA A 37 6.91 5.20 15.37
C ALA A 37 6.57 6.42 14.49
N LYS A 38 6.50 7.62 15.10
CA LYS A 38 6.37 8.89 14.37
C LYS A 38 7.59 9.14 13.48
N ASN A 39 7.40 9.95 12.44
CA ASN A 39 8.55 10.39 11.64
C ASN A 39 9.49 11.26 12.49
N GLY A 40 10.80 11.07 12.28
CA GLY A 40 11.83 11.80 13.04
C GLY A 40 12.15 11.25 14.44
N THR A 41 11.53 10.16 14.89
CA THR A 41 11.80 9.53 16.20
C THR A 41 13.00 8.58 16.21
N GLY A 42 13.64 8.35 15.07
CA GLY A 42 14.83 7.52 14.98
C GLY A 42 14.61 6.08 14.54
N LYS A 43 13.50 5.75 13.82
CA LYS A 43 13.26 4.40 13.25
C LYS A 43 14.45 3.89 12.44
N SER A 44 14.80 4.61 11.37
CA SER A 44 15.90 4.21 10.48
C SER A 44 17.25 4.20 11.18
N THR A 45 17.45 5.10 12.17
CA THR A 45 18.65 5.08 13.02
C THR A 45 18.73 3.80 13.87
N LEU A 46 17.60 3.38 14.48
CA LEU A 46 17.54 2.13 15.23
C LEU A 46 17.82 0.93 14.31
N LEU A 47 17.23 0.88 13.11
CA LEU A 47 17.51 -0.17 12.14
C LEU A 47 18.98 -0.17 11.72
N SER A 48 19.58 1.00 11.46
CA SER A 48 21.01 1.12 11.11
C SER A 48 21.94 0.65 12.23
N ILE A 49 21.61 0.95 13.49
CA ILE A 49 22.37 0.47 14.65
C ILE A 49 22.27 -1.05 14.76
N ILE A 50 21.07 -1.63 14.59
CA ILE A 50 20.87 -3.07 14.62
C ILE A 50 21.58 -3.76 13.45
N ALA A 51 21.62 -3.14 12.28
CA ALA A 51 22.33 -3.65 11.11
C ALA A 51 23.87 -3.53 11.23
N GLY A 52 24.38 -2.76 12.21
CA GLY A 52 25.80 -2.50 12.38
C GLY A 52 26.38 -1.37 11.54
N ASP A 53 25.53 -0.59 10.87
CA ASP A 53 25.94 0.57 10.04
C ASP A 53 26.18 1.85 10.86
N ASP A 54 25.58 1.94 12.07
CA ASP A 54 25.77 3.05 13.01
C ASP A 54 26.05 2.49 14.42
N THR A 55 26.65 3.32 15.28
CA THR A 55 26.99 2.95 16.66
C THR A 55 26.05 3.63 17.65
N PRO A 56 25.58 2.92 18.69
CA PRO A 56 24.80 3.52 19.75
C PRO A 56 25.68 4.41 20.64
N ASP A 57 25.08 5.37 21.35
CA ASP A 57 25.77 6.18 22.36
C ASP A 57 25.92 5.42 23.68
N GLY A 58 25.03 4.48 23.96
CA GLY A 58 25.05 3.63 25.14
C GLY A 58 24.26 2.33 24.94
N GLY A 59 24.45 1.38 25.85
CA GLY A 59 23.83 0.05 25.76
C GLY A 59 24.59 -0.92 24.88
N LYS A 60 23.98 -2.05 24.57
CA LYS A 60 24.60 -3.10 23.75
C LYS A 60 23.57 -3.93 23.00
N LEU A 61 24.04 -4.49 21.88
CA LEU A 61 23.33 -5.46 21.05
C LEU A 61 23.98 -6.83 21.22
N ILE A 62 23.20 -7.84 21.50
CA ILE A 62 23.65 -9.22 21.67
C ILE A 62 22.96 -10.07 20.63
N PHE A 63 23.69 -10.52 19.62
CA PHE A 63 23.22 -11.43 18.59
C PHE A 63 23.58 -12.88 18.93
N LYS A 64 22.78 -13.81 18.45
CA LYS A 64 23.19 -15.20 18.35
C LYS A 64 24.42 -15.31 17.44
N ASN A 65 25.33 -16.24 17.71
CA ASN A 65 26.53 -16.43 16.88
C ASN A 65 26.16 -16.77 15.42
N ASP A 66 26.97 -16.28 14.48
CA ASP A 66 26.93 -16.60 13.05
C ASP A 66 25.62 -16.23 12.34
N VAL A 67 24.92 -15.19 12.82
CA VAL A 67 23.68 -14.69 12.16
C VAL A 67 24.03 -13.88 10.93
N THR A 68 23.48 -14.29 9.76
CA THR A 68 23.53 -13.50 8.54
C THR A 68 22.44 -12.45 8.55
N ILE A 69 22.83 -11.17 8.38
CA ILE A 69 21.92 -10.01 8.40
C ILE A 69 21.79 -9.45 7.00
N GLY A 70 20.55 -9.26 6.53
CA GLY A 70 20.24 -8.51 5.32
C GLY A 70 19.51 -7.21 5.67
N TYR A 71 20.00 -6.06 5.20
CA TYR A 71 19.41 -4.78 5.50
C TYR A 71 19.02 -4.02 4.23
N LEU A 72 17.71 -3.78 4.04
CA LEU A 72 17.17 -2.89 3.03
C LEU A 72 17.10 -1.47 3.58
N LYS A 73 18.00 -0.60 3.10
CA LYS A 73 18.00 0.83 3.45
C LYS A 73 16.92 1.58 2.70
N GLN A 74 16.41 2.65 3.29
CA GLN A 74 15.43 3.53 2.64
C GLN A 74 15.99 4.11 1.32
N LEU A 75 17.27 4.48 1.28
CA LEU A 75 17.99 4.97 0.10
C LEU A 75 19.21 4.07 -0.15
N PRO A 76 19.05 2.97 -0.91
CA PRO A 76 20.17 2.10 -1.24
C PRO A 76 21.16 2.80 -2.17
N GLN A 77 22.45 2.58 -1.94
CA GLN A 77 23.52 3.12 -2.77
C GLN A 77 24.28 1.96 -3.40
N PHE A 78 24.45 2.01 -4.70
CA PHE A 78 25.22 1.05 -5.48
C PHE A 78 26.24 1.78 -6.37
N GLU A 79 27.23 1.05 -6.81
CA GLU A 79 28.21 1.56 -7.78
C GLU A 79 27.53 1.76 -9.15
N PRO A 80 27.55 3.00 -9.71
CA PRO A 80 26.77 3.35 -10.90
C PRO A 80 27.14 2.55 -12.16
N HIS A 81 28.37 2.02 -12.22
CA HIS A 81 28.91 1.30 -13.38
C HIS A 81 28.54 -0.19 -13.41
N LEU A 82 28.10 -0.76 -12.27
CA LEU A 82 27.72 -2.17 -12.19
C LEU A 82 26.41 -2.43 -12.93
N SER A 83 26.28 -3.64 -13.46
CA SER A 83 25.02 -4.15 -13.98
C SER A 83 24.08 -4.57 -12.84
N VAL A 84 22.79 -4.74 -13.14
CA VAL A 84 21.81 -5.33 -12.21
C VAL A 84 22.28 -6.70 -11.74
N MET A 85 22.73 -7.55 -12.66
CA MET A 85 23.23 -8.88 -12.36
C MET A 85 24.43 -8.83 -11.40
N ASP A 86 25.45 -8.02 -11.71
CA ASP A 86 26.62 -7.90 -10.86
C ASP A 86 26.27 -7.38 -9.46
N THR A 87 25.30 -6.46 -9.38
CA THR A 87 24.84 -5.89 -8.11
C THR A 87 24.09 -6.93 -7.26
N CYS A 88 23.27 -7.79 -7.85
CA CYS A 88 22.53 -8.82 -7.13
C CYS A 88 23.39 -10.01 -6.72
N LEU A 89 24.40 -10.34 -7.52
CA LEU A 89 25.32 -11.46 -7.29
C LEU A 89 26.66 -11.03 -6.66
N ILE A 90 26.68 -9.90 -5.94
CA ILE A 90 27.89 -9.44 -5.23
C ILE A 90 28.20 -10.43 -4.10
N GLY A 91 29.04 -11.40 -4.39
CA GLY A 91 29.62 -12.36 -3.48
C GLY A 91 30.83 -13.00 -4.16
N ASP A 92 31.88 -13.29 -3.39
CA ASP A 92 33.02 -14.09 -3.85
C ASP A 92 32.78 -15.59 -3.68
N ASP A 93 31.52 -15.93 -3.34
CA ASP A 93 31.09 -17.32 -3.22
C ASP A 93 31.05 -18.01 -4.60
N ASP A 94 31.36 -19.31 -4.59
CA ASP A 94 31.46 -20.10 -5.82
C ASP A 94 30.13 -20.16 -6.61
N GLN A 95 29.00 -20.08 -5.92
CA GLN A 95 27.67 -20.04 -6.53
C GLN A 95 27.46 -18.77 -7.38
N SER A 96 27.70 -17.59 -6.80
CA SER A 96 27.57 -16.30 -7.50
C SER A 96 28.51 -16.19 -8.71
N LYS A 97 29.74 -16.73 -8.60
CA LYS A 97 30.70 -16.79 -9.70
C LYS A 97 30.21 -17.72 -10.83
N ALA A 98 29.73 -18.91 -10.47
CA ALA A 98 29.20 -19.87 -11.45
C ALA A 98 28.00 -19.31 -12.22
N ILE A 99 27.06 -18.66 -11.52
CA ILE A 99 25.88 -18.06 -12.16
C ILE A 99 26.28 -16.93 -13.11
N ARG A 100 27.22 -16.05 -12.71
CA ARG A 100 27.72 -15.00 -13.62
C ARG A 100 28.35 -15.58 -14.87
N GLN A 101 29.16 -16.62 -14.74
CA GLN A 101 29.77 -17.31 -15.89
C GLN A 101 28.70 -17.94 -16.80
N TYR A 102 27.70 -18.58 -16.22
CA TYR A 102 26.60 -19.21 -16.95
C TYR A 102 25.74 -18.19 -17.72
N GLU A 103 25.31 -17.12 -17.06
CA GLU A 103 24.51 -16.07 -17.70
C GLU A 103 25.29 -15.35 -18.81
N ASN A 104 26.59 -15.06 -18.60
CA ASN A 104 27.43 -14.48 -19.65
C ASN A 104 27.59 -15.42 -20.83
N ALA A 105 27.83 -16.72 -20.60
CA ALA A 105 27.96 -17.71 -21.66
C ALA A 105 26.65 -17.89 -22.45
N LEU A 106 25.49 -17.83 -21.79
CA LEU A 106 24.17 -17.83 -22.45
C LEU A 106 24.02 -16.66 -23.41
N ILE A 107 24.52 -15.49 -23.01
CA ILE A 107 24.40 -14.26 -23.75
C ILE A 107 25.36 -14.22 -24.96
N GLU A 108 26.59 -14.72 -24.79
CA GLU A 108 27.61 -14.73 -25.83
C GLU A 108 27.41 -15.86 -26.86
N GLY A 109 26.64 -16.89 -26.52
CA GLY A 109 26.30 -17.99 -27.39
C GLY A 109 27.51 -18.89 -27.75
N ASN A 110 28.58 -18.86 -26.94
CA ASN A 110 29.79 -19.64 -27.15
C ASN A 110 29.66 -21.02 -26.52
N ASN A 111 29.60 -22.07 -27.32
CA ASN A 111 29.40 -23.46 -26.88
C ASN A 111 30.51 -23.99 -25.95
N GLU A 112 31.76 -23.54 -26.10
CA GLU A 112 32.86 -23.97 -25.23
C GLU A 112 32.75 -23.35 -23.83
N GLU A 113 32.43 -22.04 -23.76
CA GLU A 113 32.24 -21.33 -22.51
C GLU A 113 30.97 -21.81 -21.79
N MET A 114 29.91 -22.10 -22.54
CA MET A 114 28.70 -22.69 -22.01
C MET A 114 28.94 -24.03 -21.32
N THR A 115 29.76 -24.92 -21.94
CA THR A 115 30.09 -26.21 -21.31
C THR A 115 30.86 -26.06 -20.02
N LYS A 116 31.82 -25.11 -19.98
CA LYS A 116 32.59 -24.81 -18.75
C LYS A 116 31.70 -24.20 -17.67
N ALA A 117 30.79 -23.30 -18.06
CA ALA A 117 29.85 -22.66 -17.15
C ALA A 117 28.86 -23.66 -16.53
N ILE A 118 28.32 -24.59 -17.32
CA ILE A 118 27.48 -25.70 -16.83
C ILE A 118 28.24 -26.54 -15.78
N GLN A 119 29.49 -26.89 -16.07
CA GLN A 119 30.32 -27.64 -15.10
C GLN A 119 30.56 -26.86 -13.81
N ALA A 120 30.76 -25.52 -13.91
CA ALA A 120 30.90 -24.66 -12.72
C ALA A 120 29.59 -24.61 -11.91
N MET A 121 28.45 -24.55 -12.58
CA MET A 121 27.11 -24.58 -11.95
C MET A 121 26.88 -25.91 -11.19
N ASP A 122 27.23 -27.03 -11.80
CA ASP A 122 27.11 -28.36 -11.17
C ASP A 122 28.01 -28.49 -9.95
N LEU A 123 29.29 -28.07 -10.04
CA LEU A 123 30.26 -28.11 -8.95
C LEU A 123 29.86 -27.23 -7.78
N ALA A 124 29.32 -26.04 -8.06
CA ALA A 124 28.86 -25.09 -7.05
C ALA A 124 27.45 -25.42 -6.52
N SER A 125 26.74 -26.41 -7.09
CA SER A 125 25.32 -26.69 -6.81
C SER A 125 24.46 -25.42 -6.88
N ALA A 126 24.65 -24.62 -7.96
CA ALA A 126 24.13 -23.28 -8.08
C ALA A 126 22.79 -23.17 -8.81
N TRP A 127 22.20 -24.29 -9.31
CA TRP A 127 20.96 -24.28 -10.09
C TRP A 127 19.75 -23.76 -9.30
N ASP A 128 19.57 -24.18 -8.05
CA ASP A 128 18.49 -23.71 -7.19
C ASP A 128 18.62 -22.19 -6.87
N TYR A 129 19.87 -21.71 -6.77
CA TYR A 129 20.17 -20.30 -6.53
C TYR A 129 19.87 -19.46 -7.77
N GLU A 130 20.22 -19.94 -8.97
CA GLU A 130 19.93 -19.30 -10.25
C GLU A 130 18.41 -19.23 -10.52
N GLU A 131 17.68 -20.32 -10.28
CA GLU A 131 16.23 -20.33 -10.39
C GLU A 131 15.59 -19.30 -9.45
N ARG A 132 16.02 -19.25 -8.20
CA ARG A 132 15.58 -18.23 -7.22
C ARG A 132 15.90 -16.82 -7.70
N PHE A 133 17.12 -16.60 -8.20
CA PHE A 133 17.55 -15.32 -8.75
C PHE A 133 16.61 -14.84 -9.85
N LYS A 134 16.35 -15.66 -10.85
CA LYS A 134 15.45 -15.32 -11.96
C LYS A 134 14.01 -15.11 -11.50
N GLN A 135 13.53 -15.96 -10.62
CA GLN A 135 12.17 -15.87 -10.07
C GLN A 135 11.96 -14.54 -9.32
N ILE A 136 12.88 -14.17 -8.43
CA ILE A 136 12.77 -12.93 -7.65
C ILE A 136 12.84 -11.71 -8.57
N LEU A 137 13.75 -11.66 -9.53
CA LEU A 137 13.88 -10.52 -10.45
C LEU A 137 12.66 -10.38 -11.35
N SER A 138 12.15 -11.47 -11.89
CA SER A 138 10.92 -11.46 -12.69
C SER A 138 9.72 -10.96 -11.91
N GLN A 139 9.55 -11.40 -10.66
CA GLN A 139 8.46 -10.94 -9.79
C GLN A 139 8.56 -9.45 -9.44
N LEU A 140 9.78 -8.92 -9.37
CA LEU A 140 10.03 -7.49 -9.16
C LEU A 140 10.06 -6.70 -10.49
N LYS A 141 9.64 -7.32 -11.61
CA LYS A 141 9.57 -6.71 -12.95
C LYS A 141 10.91 -6.08 -13.35
N ILE A 142 12.00 -6.82 -13.15
CA ILE A 142 13.36 -6.49 -13.55
C ILE A 142 13.74 -7.48 -14.64
N ASP A 143 13.59 -7.07 -15.92
CA ASP A 143 13.73 -7.98 -17.06
C ASP A 143 15.11 -7.88 -17.70
N ASP A 144 15.76 -6.70 -17.65
CA ASP A 144 17.10 -6.49 -18.22
C ASP A 144 18.18 -6.55 -17.13
N PHE A 145 18.83 -7.70 -17.02
CA PHE A 145 19.90 -7.95 -16.05
C PHE A 145 21.22 -7.25 -16.39
N LYS A 146 21.38 -6.79 -17.65
CA LYS A 146 22.58 -6.09 -18.12
C LYS A 146 22.51 -4.59 -17.94
N GLN A 147 21.33 -4.05 -17.71
CA GLN A 147 21.12 -2.60 -17.51
C GLN A 147 22.02 -2.11 -16.38
N ARG A 148 22.67 -0.98 -16.59
CA ARG A 148 23.54 -0.37 -15.57
C ARG A 148 22.71 0.32 -14.50
N ILE A 149 23.21 0.31 -13.27
CA ILE A 149 22.55 1.00 -12.14
C ILE A 149 22.35 2.49 -12.42
N SER A 150 23.29 3.14 -13.13
CA SER A 150 23.20 4.56 -13.52
C SER A 150 22.02 4.90 -14.44
N GLU A 151 21.45 3.90 -15.12
CA GLU A 151 20.33 4.07 -16.06
C GLU A 151 18.98 3.82 -15.42
N LEU A 152 18.98 3.34 -14.15
CA LEU A 152 17.77 2.98 -13.42
C LEU A 152 17.15 4.20 -12.72
N SER A 153 15.83 4.23 -12.68
CA SER A 153 15.09 5.15 -11.82
C SER A 153 15.28 4.81 -10.33
N GLY A 154 15.04 5.77 -9.43
CA GLY A 154 15.12 5.51 -7.98
C GLY A 154 14.25 4.35 -7.49
N GLY A 155 13.06 4.18 -8.06
CA GLY A 155 12.19 3.05 -7.76
C GLY A 155 12.75 1.71 -8.25
N GLN A 156 13.39 1.68 -9.43
CA GLN A 156 14.06 0.49 -9.93
C GLN A 156 15.27 0.12 -9.08
N ILE A 157 16.09 1.10 -8.66
CA ILE A 157 17.22 0.88 -7.75
C ILE A 157 16.75 0.23 -6.45
N LYS A 158 15.61 0.67 -5.91
CA LYS A 158 15.05 0.09 -4.67
C LYS A 158 14.57 -1.35 -4.87
N ARG A 159 13.97 -1.67 -6.03
CA ARG A 159 13.60 -3.04 -6.40
C ARG A 159 14.83 -3.95 -6.55
N VAL A 160 15.91 -3.46 -7.16
CA VAL A 160 17.18 -4.20 -7.25
C VAL A 160 17.78 -4.45 -5.85
N ALA A 161 17.71 -3.46 -4.95
CA ALA A 161 18.17 -3.64 -3.57
C ALA A 161 17.37 -4.70 -2.82
N LEU A 162 16.05 -4.68 -2.97
CA LEU A 162 15.17 -5.71 -2.39
C LEU A 162 15.49 -7.09 -2.98
N ALA A 163 15.62 -7.21 -4.32
CA ALA A 163 16.00 -8.46 -4.98
C ALA A 163 17.30 -9.03 -4.41
N LYS A 164 18.36 -8.22 -4.35
CA LYS A 164 19.67 -8.60 -3.80
C LYS A 164 19.56 -9.25 -2.43
N ILE A 165 18.81 -8.63 -1.52
CA ILE A 165 18.67 -9.09 -0.15
C ILE A 165 17.84 -10.37 -0.08
N LEU A 166 16.76 -10.49 -0.86
CA LEU A 166 15.93 -11.69 -0.89
C LEU A 166 16.66 -12.89 -1.51
N ILE A 167 17.51 -12.64 -2.52
CA ILE A 167 18.36 -13.65 -3.15
C ILE A 167 19.37 -14.21 -2.14
N SER A 168 20.00 -13.35 -1.33
CA SER A 168 20.98 -13.77 -0.31
C SER A 168 20.36 -14.58 0.83
N ASN A 169 19.04 -14.58 0.99
CA ASN A 169 18.28 -15.36 1.97
C ASN A 169 18.85 -15.31 3.40
N PRO A 170 18.94 -14.13 4.02
CA PRO A 170 19.55 -13.95 5.32
C PRO A 170 18.70 -14.57 6.43
N GLN A 171 19.33 -14.95 7.57
CA GLN A 171 18.60 -15.44 8.74
C GLN A 171 17.82 -14.33 9.44
N PHE A 172 18.36 -13.10 9.42
CA PHE A 172 17.71 -11.90 9.95
C PHE A 172 17.59 -10.85 8.87
N LEU A 173 16.36 -10.49 8.53
CA LEU A 173 16.01 -9.54 7.48
C LEU A 173 15.48 -8.25 8.10
N ILE A 174 16.16 -7.15 7.82
CA ILE A 174 15.78 -5.81 8.26
C ILE A 174 15.29 -5.03 7.05
N LEU A 175 14.05 -4.52 7.10
CA LEU A 175 13.40 -3.83 5.98
C LEU A 175 12.98 -2.41 6.40
N ASP A 176 13.51 -1.39 5.73
CA ASP A 176 13.09 0.01 5.91
C ASP A 176 12.24 0.45 4.71
N GLU A 177 10.92 0.53 4.92
CA GLU A 177 9.90 0.89 3.92
C GLU A 177 9.98 0.03 2.63
N PRO A 178 9.81 -1.30 2.73
CA PRO A 178 9.97 -2.21 1.58
C PRO A 178 8.86 -2.07 0.54
N THR A 179 7.68 -1.58 0.91
CA THR A 179 6.51 -1.45 0.03
C THR A 179 6.54 -0.20 -0.84
N ASN A 180 7.35 0.80 -0.49
CA ASN A 180 7.46 2.04 -1.26
C ASN A 180 8.01 1.77 -2.67
N HIS A 181 7.38 2.35 -3.68
CA HIS A 181 7.71 2.20 -5.11
C HIS A 181 7.44 0.80 -5.71
N LEU A 182 6.82 -0.11 -4.96
CA LEU A 182 6.28 -1.35 -5.49
C LEU A 182 4.84 -1.12 -5.96
N ASP A 183 4.46 -1.77 -7.05
CA ASP A 183 3.05 -1.88 -7.39
C ASP A 183 2.37 -2.98 -6.55
N ILE A 184 1.06 -3.02 -6.63
CA ILE A 184 0.25 -3.88 -5.77
C ILE A 184 0.56 -5.37 -5.97
N ASP A 185 0.76 -5.80 -7.24
CA ASP A 185 1.05 -7.20 -7.53
C ASP A 185 2.41 -7.62 -6.92
N MET A 186 3.42 -6.71 -6.94
CA MET A 186 4.71 -6.94 -6.28
C MET A 186 4.56 -6.98 -4.74
N ILE A 187 3.73 -6.09 -4.15
CA ILE A 187 3.46 -6.08 -2.70
C ILE A 187 2.83 -7.40 -2.28
N GLU A 188 1.82 -7.90 -3.02
CA GLU A 188 1.16 -9.16 -2.73
C GLU A 188 2.10 -10.36 -2.84
N TRP A 189 2.94 -10.37 -3.86
CA TRP A 189 3.97 -11.39 -3.99
C TRP A 189 4.94 -11.35 -2.81
N LEU A 190 5.41 -10.14 -2.43
CA LEU A 190 6.33 -9.97 -1.30
C LEU A 190 5.69 -10.42 0.02
N GLU A 191 4.40 -10.09 0.25
CA GLU A 191 3.63 -10.58 1.39
C GLU A 191 3.62 -12.11 1.45
N ALA A 192 3.27 -12.76 0.33
CA ALA A 192 3.23 -14.22 0.24
C ALA A 192 4.61 -14.84 0.47
N TYR A 193 5.66 -14.24 -0.10
CA TYR A 193 7.04 -14.69 0.06
C TYR A 193 7.50 -14.60 1.51
N LEU A 194 7.35 -13.43 2.15
CA LEU A 194 7.77 -13.21 3.53
C LEU A 194 6.94 -14.02 4.53
N THR A 195 5.64 -14.20 4.27
CA THR A 195 4.77 -15.02 5.14
C THR A 195 5.20 -16.48 5.18
N ARG A 196 5.61 -17.04 4.01
CA ARG A 196 6.06 -18.43 3.89
C ARG A 196 7.50 -18.63 4.35
N SER A 197 8.31 -17.59 4.37
CA SER A 197 9.71 -17.64 4.74
C SER A 197 9.88 -17.95 6.24
N ARG A 198 10.97 -18.64 6.57
CA ARG A 198 11.41 -18.89 7.96
C ARG A 198 12.36 -17.82 8.50
N MET A 199 12.61 -16.77 7.72
CA MET A 199 13.47 -15.66 8.13
C MET A 199 12.87 -14.94 9.35
N THR A 200 13.74 -14.53 10.26
CA THR A 200 13.36 -13.56 11.29
C THR A 200 13.34 -12.18 10.64
N ILE A 201 12.28 -11.39 10.86
CA ILE A 201 12.06 -10.14 10.15
C ILE A 201 11.88 -9.01 11.17
N LEU A 202 12.58 -7.90 10.95
CA LEU A 202 12.31 -6.61 11.59
C LEU A 202 12.01 -5.60 10.48
N MET A 203 10.80 -5.05 10.46
CA MET A 203 10.42 -4.13 9.40
C MET A 203 9.83 -2.82 9.91
N VAL A 204 10.11 -1.75 9.18
CA VAL A 204 9.41 -0.47 9.27
C VAL A 204 8.60 -0.31 7.99
N THR A 205 7.31 -0.09 8.10
CA THR A 205 6.46 0.27 6.97
C THR A 205 5.24 1.04 7.44
N HIS A 206 4.70 1.86 6.57
CA HIS A 206 3.44 2.58 6.77
C HIS A 206 2.25 1.84 6.18
N ASP A 207 2.47 0.73 5.45
CA ASP A 207 1.43 -0.15 4.93
C ASP A 207 0.86 -1.02 6.06
N ARG A 208 -0.34 -0.65 6.52
CA ARG A 208 -1.03 -1.29 7.64
C ARG A 208 -1.48 -2.70 7.32
N TYR A 209 -1.89 -2.92 6.06
CA TYR A 209 -2.32 -4.24 5.59
C TYR A 209 -1.14 -5.22 5.56
N PHE A 210 0.00 -4.74 5.09
CA PHE A 210 1.25 -5.49 5.09
C PHE A 210 1.69 -5.87 6.51
N LEU A 211 1.62 -4.91 7.46
CA LEU A 211 1.89 -5.16 8.88
C LEU A 211 0.94 -6.20 9.48
N ASP A 212 -0.37 -6.07 9.23
CA ASP A 212 -1.38 -6.96 9.80
C ASP A 212 -1.24 -8.40 9.31
N LYS A 213 -0.84 -8.59 8.06
CA LYS A 213 -0.73 -9.89 7.41
C LYS A 213 0.56 -10.64 7.76
N ILE A 214 1.66 -9.92 7.94
CA ILE A 214 2.99 -10.52 8.13
C ILE A 214 3.39 -10.56 9.60
N CYS A 215 3.19 -9.46 10.35
CA CYS A 215 3.74 -9.32 11.68
C CYS A 215 2.98 -10.13 12.73
N SER A 216 3.74 -10.87 13.53
CA SER A 216 3.26 -11.55 14.74
C SER A 216 3.51 -10.74 16.01
N LYS A 217 4.33 -9.70 15.92
CA LYS A 217 4.68 -8.80 17.01
C LYS A 217 4.88 -7.38 16.50
N ILE A 218 4.41 -6.39 17.26
CA ILE A 218 4.61 -4.97 16.98
C ILE A 218 5.43 -4.34 18.10
N LEU A 219 6.43 -3.56 17.73
CA LEU A 219 7.19 -2.69 18.63
C LEU A 219 6.81 -1.24 18.32
N GLU A 220 6.35 -0.50 19.32
CA GLU A 220 6.05 0.93 19.18
C GLU A 220 7.13 1.75 19.89
N LEU A 221 7.82 2.60 19.14
CA LEU A 221 8.74 3.59 19.70
C LEU A 221 7.97 4.90 19.91
N ASP A 222 7.62 5.19 21.15
CA ASP A 222 6.88 6.38 21.56
C ASP A 222 7.52 7.02 22.81
N GLN A 223 7.62 8.35 22.81
CA GLN A 223 8.20 9.12 23.92
C GLN A 223 9.58 8.59 24.39
N LYS A 224 10.46 8.26 23.41
CA LYS A 224 11.82 7.74 23.62
C LYS A 224 11.88 6.33 24.25
N SER A 225 10.76 5.68 24.48
CA SER A 225 10.61 4.35 25.05
C SER A 225 10.01 3.38 24.04
N ILE A 226 10.26 2.08 24.21
CA ILE A 226 9.72 1.05 23.35
C ILE A 226 8.65 0.24 24.08
N PHE A 227 7.54 -0.03 23.38
CA PHE A 227 6.42 -0.84 23.86
C PHE A 227 6.21 -2.03 22.94
N GLY A 228 6.18 -3.24 23.48
CA GLY A 228 5.95 -4.46 22.72
C GLY A 228 4.52 -4.95 22.82
N TYR A 229 3.96 -5.38 21.68
CA TYR A 229 2.62 -5.96 21.56
C TYR A 229 2.75 -7.29 20.81
N ASP A 230 2.39 -8.39 21.46
CA ASP A 230 2.43 -9.73 20.86
C ASP A 230 1.12 -9.99 20.14
N GLY A 231 1.08 -9.68 18.85
CA GLY A 231 -0.08 -9.77 17.98
C GLY A 231 0.10 -9.01 16.67
N ASN A 232 -0.93 -9.02 15.84
CA ASN A 232 -0.96 -8.31 14.56
C ASN A 232 -1.25 -6.81 14.75
N TYR A 233 -1.35 -6.07 13.63
CA TYR A 233 -1.59 -4.63 13.65
C TYR A 233 -2.93 -4.25 14.29
N ASN A 234 -3.99 -5.02 14.07
CA ASN A 234 -5.31 -4.76 14.67
C ASN A 234 -5.28 -4.91 16.19
N TYR A 235 -4.62 -5.97 16.69
CA TYR A 235 -4.41 -6.16 18.12
C TYR A 235 -3.60 -5.01 18.75
N TYR A 236 -2.56 -4.55 18.05
CA TYR A 236 -1.79 -3.37 18.48
C TYR A 236 -2.68 -2.14 18.63
N LEU A 237 -3.56 -1.83 17.66
CA LEU A 237 -4.46 -0.67 17.73
C LEU A 237 -5.35 -0.71 18.97
N GLU A 238 -5.95 -1.87 19.26
CA GLU A 238 -6.79 -2.07 20.44
C GLU A 238 -5.99 -1.83 21.73
N LYS A 239 -4.85 -2.49 21.88
CA LYS A 239 -4.02 -2.39 23.09
C LYS A 239 -3.38 -1.03 23.26
N ARG A 240 -3.05 -0.35 22.18
CA ARG A 240 -2.58 1.03 22.21
C ARG A 240 -3.67 1.98 22.72
N ALA A 241 -4.90 1.82 22.24
CA ALA A 241 -6.04 2.62 22.71
C ALA A 241 -6.25 2.43 24.22
N GLU A 242 -6.30 1.20 24.72
CA GLU A 242 -6.39 0.90 26.16
C GLU A 242 -5.25 1.55 26.96
N ARG A 243 -4.01 1.50 26.47
CA ARG A 243 -2.84 2.14 27.10
C ARG A 243 -3.00 3.65 27.20
N ILE A 244 -3.41 4.29 26.09
CA ILE A 244 -3.62 5.75 26.04
C ILE A 244 -4.73 6.17 27.00
N ASP A 245 -5.84 5.44 27.06
CA ASP A 245 -6.95 5.72 27.96
C ASP A 245 -6.54 5.58 29.43
N ALA A 246 -5.78 4.54 29.76
CA ALA A 246 -5.23 4.35 31.10
C ALA A 246 -4.26 5.50 31.49
N GLN A 247 -3.40 5.94 30.56
CA GLN A 247 -2.50 7.08 30.79
C GLN A 247 -3.29 8.38 30.98
N ASN A 248 -4.29 8.65 30.17
CA ASN A 248 -5.15 9.83 30.28
C ASN A 248 -5.89 9.85 31.62
N ALA A 249 -6.45 8.72 32.06
CA ALA A 249 -7.09 8.58 33.34
C ALA A 249 -6.12 8.82 34.53
N ALA A 250 -4.86 8.34 34.40
CA ALA A 250 -3.83 8.58 35.40
C ALA A 250 -3.42 10.07 35.48
N VAL A 251 -3.29 10.74 34.34
CA VAL A 251 -3.00 12.18 34.26
C VAL A 251 -4.15 12.99 34.82
N GLU A 252 -5.40 12.64 34.57
CA GLU A 252 -6.56 13.32 35.11
C GLU A 252 -6.65 13.18 36.64
N LYS A 253 -6.38 11.98 37.16
CA LYS A 253 -6.24 11.76 38.61
C LYS A 253 -5.11 12.63 39.20
N ALA A 254 -3.96 12.71 38.55
CA ALA A 254 -2.84 13.53 38.96
C ALA A 254 -3.22 15.03 38.97
N ARG A 255 -3.96 15.52 37.96
CA ARG A 255 -4.46 16.90 37.90
C ARG A 255 -5.43 17.21 39.02
N ASN A 256 -6.35 16.32 39.33
CA ASN A 256 -7.31 16.51 40.42
C ASN A 256 -6.60 16.56 41.78
N LEU A 257 -5.60 15.68 42.02
CA LEU A 257 -4.75 15.74 43.20
C LEU A 257 -3.91 17.02 43.23
N LEU A 258 -3.35 17.42 42.10
CA LEU A 258 -2.54 18.65 42.02
C LEU A 258 -3.35 19.90 42.41
N ARG A 259 -4.63 19.99 42.03
CA ARG A 259 -5.51 21.10 42.47
C ARG A 259 -5.58 21.20 43.97
N THR A 260 -5.72 20.08 44.67
CA THR A 260 -5.77 20.05 46.15
C THR A 260 -4.41 20.42 46.75
N GLU A 261 -3.30 19.92 46.21
CA GLU A 261 -1.95 20.20 46.68
C GLU A 261 -1.51 21.66 46.40
N ILE A 262 -1.99 22.29 45.30
CA ILE A 262 -1.78 23.73 45.04
C ILE A 262 -2.42 24.57 46.12
N GLU A 263 -3.64 24.25 46.57
CA GLU A 263 -4.28 24.96 47.66
C GLU A 263 -3.50 24.81 48.98
N TRP A 264 -2.97 23.62 49.25
CA TRP A 264 -2.12 23.39 50.40
C TRP A 264 -0.81 24.18 50.32
N MET A 265 -0.12 24.19 49.17
CA MET A 265 1.08 25.01 48.95
C MET A 265 0.84 26.51 49.12
N ARG A 266 -0.32 27.03 48.72
CA ARG A 266 -0.69 28.45 48.87
C ARG A 266 -0.90 28.86 50.33
N ARG A 267 -1.31 27.93 51.22
CA ARG A 267 -1.55 28.20 52.66
C ARG A 267 -0.29 28.28 53.48
N GLN A 268 0.92 28.29 52.90
CA GLN A 268 2.22 28.30 53.57
C GLN A 268 2.26 27.36 54.80
N PRO A 269 2.63 26.09 54.62
CA PRO A 269 2.69 25.14 55.72
C PRO A 269 3.76 25.61 56.75
N GLN A 270 3.33 25.99 57.94
CA GLN A 270 4.25 26.30 59.04
C GLN A 270 5.00 25.05 59.47
N ALA A 271 6.29 25.13 59.37
CA ALA A 271 7.40 24.30 59.70
C ALA A 271 7.23 23.12 60.67
N ARG A 272 7.51 21.88 60.16
CA ARG A 272 8.41 20.88 60.79
C ARG A 272 9.22 20.28 59.63
N ALA A 273 10.49 20.60 59.56
CA ALA A 273 11.34 20.60 58.37
C ALA A 273 11.30 19.34 57.50
N HIS A 274 11.33 18.11 58.03
CA HIS A 274 11.46 16.91 57.23
C HIS A 274 10.16 16.41 56.54
N LYS A 275 8.99 16.58 57.17
CA LYS A 275 7.71 16.15 56.55
C LYS A 275 7.21 17.12 55.49
N ALA A 276 7.57 18.41 55.62
CA ALA A 276 7.23 19.42 54.60
C ALA A 276 8.04 19.22 53.33
N GLN A 277 9.31 18.87 53.42
CA GLN A 277 10.16 18.66 52.24
C GLN A 277 9.68 17.48 51.41
N TYR A 278 9.40 16.33 52.01
CA TYR A 278 8.86 15.17 51.27
C TYR A 278 7.56 15.51 50.51
N ARG A 279 6.67 16.30 51.11
CA ARG A 279 5.42 16.68 50.46
C ARG A 279 5.64 17.75 49.36
N ILE A 280 6.67 18.58 49.49
CA ILE A 280 7.10 19.52 48.46
C ILE A 280 7.68 18.73 47.26
N ASP A 281 8.51 17.77 47.52
CA ASP A 281 9.08 16.91 46.46
C ASP A 281 7.97 16.12 45.75
N ALA A 282 7.05 15.51 46.50
CA ALA A 282 5.87 14.84 45.95
C ALA A 282 4.95 15.80 45.14
N PHE A 283 4.87 17.06 45.50
CA PHE A 283 4.13 18.08 44.73
C PHE A 283 4.79 18.33 43.36
N TYR A 284 6.13 18.45 43.33
CA TYR A 284 6.84 18.63 42.06
C TYR A 284 6.72 17.42 41.16
N ASP A 285 6.85 16.19 41.68
CA ASP A 285 6.62 14.95 40.96
C ASP A 285 5.18 14.86 40.41
N LEU A 286 4.20 15.24 41.24
CA LEU A 286 2.79 15.28 40.85
C LEU A 286 2.52 16.33 39.77
N LYS A 287 3.18 17.48 39.84
CA LYS A 287 3.10 18.54 38.84
C LYS A 287 3.67 18.08 37.50
N GLU A 288 4.80 17.40 37.51
CA GLU A 288 5.41 16.84 36.32
C GLU A 288 4.49 15.80 35.67
N ARG A 289 3.94 14.84 36.45
CA ARG A 289 2.95 13.86 35.99
C ARG A 289 1.68 14.51 35.44
N ALA A 290 1.19 15.56 36.06
CA ALA A 290 -0.01 16.29 35.62
C ALA A 290 0.23 17.12 34.35
N GLN A 291 1.49 17.45 34.05
CA GLN A 291 1.90 18.20 32.85
C GLN A 291 2.23 17.27 31.67
N SER A 292 2.47 15.98 31.91
CA SER A 292 2.66 14.98 30.85
C SER A 292 1.35 14.72 30.13
N ARG A 293 0.97 15.60 29.20
CA ARG A 293 -0.26 15.51 28.42
C ARG A 293 0.06 14.89 27.08
N ASN A 294 -0.52 13.74 26.79
CA ASN A 294 -0.81 13.33 25.42
C ASN A 294 -2.00 14.18 24.95
N ASP A 295 -1.73 15.37 24.44
CA ASP A 295 -2.75 16.25 23.87
C ASP A 295 -3.22 15.67 22.51
N LYS A 296 -4.00 14.61 22.57
CA LYS A 296 -5.05 14.38 21.59
C LYS A 296 -6.31 15.02 22.18
N GLY A 297 -6.45 16.35 22.07
CA GLY A 297 -7.78 16.91 22.14
C GLY A 297 -8.56 16.27 21.01
N ASP A 298 -9.71 15.67 21.31
CA ASP A 298 -10.70 15.27 20.31
C ASP A 298 -11.15 16.51 19.54
N VAL A 299 -10.33 16.93 18.60
CA VAL A 299 -10.67 18.00 17.68
C VAL A 299 -11.38 17.34 16.52
N GLU A 300 -12.69 17.28 16.60
CA GLU A 300 -13.51 16.85 15.49
C GLU A 300 -13.32 17.79 14.31
N LEU A 301 -12.65 17.30 13.28
CA LEU A 301 -12.49 17.97 11.99
C LEU A 301 -13.81 17.89 11.20
N ASN A 302 -14.79 18.73 11.50
CA ASN A 302 -15.99 18.87 10.66
C ASN A 302 -15.69 19.87 9.54
N VAL A 303 -15.22 19.39 8.40
CA VAL A 303 -14.84 20.21 7.24
C VAL A 303 -16.01 20.33 6.27
N LYS A 304 -16.61 21.51 6.19
CA LYS A 304 -17.48 21.83 5.03
C LYS A 304 -16.60 22.28 3.88
N ALA A 305 -16.55 21.50 2.79
CA ALA A 305 -15.96 21.96 1.54
C ALA A 305 -16.67 23.24 1.06
N GLY A 306 -15.97 24.08 0.32
CA GLY A 306 -16.55 25.24 -0.33
C GLY A 306 -17.71 24.82 -1.24
N TYR A 307 -18.60 25.77 -1.57
CA TYR A 307 -19.69 25.53 -2.52
C TYR A 307 -19.15 24.93 -3.82
N ILE A 308 -19.76 23.84 -4.29
CA ILE A 308 -19.44 23.20 -5.56
C ILE A 308 -20.70 23.19 -6.45
N GLY A 309 -20.57 23.66 -7.69
CA GLY A 309 -21.64 23.71 -8.67
C GLY A 309 -22.11 22.32 -9.13
N LYS A 310 -23.06 22.27 -10.05
CA LYS A 310 -23.54 21.00 -10.62
C LYS A 310 -22.53 20.37 -11.59
N LYS A 311 -21.80 21.20 -12.35
CA LYS A 311 -20.79 20.75 -13.31
C LYS A 311 -19.44 20.72 -12.60
N ILE A 312 -18.81 19.56 -12.59
CA ILE A 312 -17.49 19.35 -12.01
C ILE A 312 -16.46 19.35 -13.13
N PHE A 313 -16.32 18.24 -13.84
CA PHE A 313 -15.63 18.21 -15.13
C PHE A 313 -16.26 17.19 -16.07
N VAL A 314 -16.09 17.42 -17.35
CA VAL A 314 -16.47 16.49 -18.43
C VAL A 314 -15.25 16.29 -19.32
N ALA A 315 -14.86 15.04 -19.53
CA ALA A 315 -13.85 14.67 -20.49
C ALA A 315 -14.51 14.36 -21.85
N HIS A 316 -14.05 15.01 -22.90
CA HIS A 316 -14.56 14.85 -24.26
C HIS A 316 -13.48 14.27 -25.16
N HIS A 317 -13.58 12.99 -25.50
CA HIS A 317 -12.71 12.28 -26.46
C HIS A 317 -11.21 12.51 -26.22
N VAL A 318 -10.80 12.49 -24.94
CA VAL A 318 -9.43 12.83 -24.55
C VAL A 318 -8.48 11.70 -24.89
N SER A 319 -7.45 12.00 -25.68
CA SER A 319 -6.38 11.05 -26.00
C SER A 319 -5.01 11.67 -25.74
N LYS A 320 -4.06 10.86 -25.30
CA LYS A 320 -2.68 11.24 -25.05
C LYS A 320 -1.73 10.08 -25.25
N SER A 321 -0.61 10.34 -25.95
CA SER A 321 0.48 9.41 -26.13
C SER A 321 1.84 10.09 -25.91
N PHE A 322 2.85 9.33 -25.54
CA PHE A 322 4.25 9.76 -25.44
C PHE A 322 5.13 8.69 -26.09
N ASP A 323 5.98 9.08 -27.02
CA ASP A 323 6.98 8.22 -27.67
C ASP A 323 6.41 6.86 -28.15
N GLY A 324 5.16 6.89 -28.67
CA GLY A 324 4.46 5.70 -29.15
C GLY A 324 3.72 4.89 -28.08
N LYS A 325 3.86 5.24 -26.79
CA LYS A 325 3.08 4.64 -25.70
C LYS A 325 1.77 5.41 -25.52
N VAL A 326 0.65 4.72 -25.73
CA VAL A 326 -0.68 5.29 -25.51
C VAL A 326 -1.00 5.32 -24.03
N ILE A 327 -1.30 6.52 -23.50
CA ILE A 327 -1.66 6.74 -22.08
C ILE A 327 -3.18 6.82 -21.91
N LEU A 328 -3.85 7.51 -22.83
CA LEU A 328 -5.30 7.65 -22.89
C LEU A 328 -5.75 7.49 -24.33
N ASN A 329 -6.83 6.76 -24.54
CA ASN A 329 -7.42 6.55 -25.85
C ASN A 329 -8.93 6.80 -25.81
N ASP A 330 -9.36 7.88 -26.45
CA ASP A 330 -10.77 8.26 -26.59
C ASP A 330 -11.56 8.27 -25.26
N PHE A 331 -10.95 8.83 -24.22
CA PHE A 331 -11.52 8.83 -22.88
C PHE A 331 -12.68 9.82 -22.77
N ASN A 332 -13.85 9.32 -22.39
CA ASN A 332 -15.07 10.09 -22.18
C ASN A 332 -15.60 9.82 -20.78
N TYR A 333 -15.81 10.88 -19.98
CA TYR A 333 -16.32 10.74 -18.62
C TYR A 333 -16.99 12.01 -18.12
N ILE A 334 -18.05 11.84 -17.32
CA ILE A 334 -18.74 12.93 -16.63
C ILE A 334 -18.56 12.72 -15.13
N PHE A 335 -17.74 13.55 -14.49
CA PHE A 335 -17.49 13.48 -13.07
C PHE A 335 -18.65 14.08 -12.27
N SER A 336 -19.18 13.29 -11.35
CA SER A 336 -20.36 13.65 -10.58
C SER A 336 -20.02 14.49 -9.34
N ARG A 337 -21.01 15.19 -8.81
CA ARG A 337 -20.85 15.97 -7.59
C ARG A 337 -20.67 15.05 -6.37
N TYR A 338 -19.69 15.38 -5.52
CA TYR A 338 -19.33 14.62 -4.30
C TYR A 338 -18.74 13.22 -4.57
N GLU A 339 -18.43 12.94 -5.78
CA GLU A 339 -17.82 11.69 -6.19
C GLU A 339 -16.42 11.53 -5.58
N LYS A 340 -16.12 10.33 -5.09
CA LYS A 340 -14.84 9.96 -4.53
C LYS A 340 -14.25 8.81 -5.31
N LEU A 341 -13.31 9.13 -6.18
CA LEU A 341 -12.72 8.24 -7.17
C LEU A 341 -11.34 7.77 -6.73
N GLY A 342 -11.11 6.47 -6.74
CA GLY A 342 -9.79 5.86 -6.66
C GLY A 342 -9.18 5.60 -8.03
N ILE A 343 -7.88 5.79 -8.19
CA ILE A 343 -7.16 5.42 -9.41
C ILE A 343 -6.12 4.37 -9.07
N VAL A 344 -6.19 3.22 -9.73
CA VAL A 344 -5.28 2.09 -9.57
C VAL A 344 -4.71 1.62 -10.90
N GLY A 345 -3.59 0.92 -10.85
CA GLY A 345 -2.90 0.39 -12.03
C GLY A 345 -1.40 0.32 -11.80
N ASP A 346 -0.69 -0.36 -12.69
CA ASP A 346 0.76 -0.54 -12.62
C ASP A 346 1.53 0.79 -12.63
N ASN A 347 2.78 0.75 -12.20
CA ASN A 347 3.64 1.93 -12.29
C ASN A 347 3.96 2.26 -13.76
N GLY A 348 3.87 3.56 -14.11
CA GLY A 348 4.16 4.02 -15.47
C GLY A 348 3.05 3.82 -16.50
N VAL A 349 1.83 3.42 -16.11
CA VAL A 349 0.66 3.32 -17.02
C VAL A 349 0.00 4.66 -17.32
N GLY A 350 0.40 5.76 -16.62
CA GLY A 350 -0.11 7.10 -16.91
C GLY A 350 -1.03 7.71 -15.87
N LYS A 351 -1.13 7.16 -14.66
CA LYS A 351 -1.98 7.68 -13.57
C LYS A 351 -1.72 9.17 -13.28
N SER A 352 -0.48 9.54 -12.96
CA SER A 352 -0.12 10.95 -12.70
C SER A 352 -0.20 11.83 -13.96
N THR A 353 -0.04 11.25 -15.16
CA THR A 353 -0.25 11.96 -16.43
C THR A 353 -1.71 12.34 -16.60
N PHE A 354 -2.66 11.46 -16.28
CA PHE A 354 -4.09 11.77 -16.28
C PHE A 354 -4.40 12.96 -15.37
N ILE A 355 -3.83 13.00 -14.17
CA ILE A 355 -4.02 14.16 -13.27
C ILE A 355 -3.41 15.44 -13.85
N LYS A 356 -2.21 15.35 -14.45
CA LYS A 356 -1.55 16.51 -15.09
C LYS A 356 -2.37 17.05 -16.28
N LEU A 357 -3.05 16.17 -17.05
CA LEU A 357 -3.99 16.54 -18.11
C LEU A 357 -5.23 17.23 -17.53
N LEU A 358 -5.85 16.66 -16.49
CA LEU A 358 -7.02 17.25 -15.82
C LEU A 358 -6.73 18.63 -15.23
N LEU A 359 -5.51 18.85 -14.71
CA LEU A 359 -5.06 20.13 -14.15
C LEU A 359 -4.53 21.10 -15.21
N ASP A 360 -4.68 20.79 -16.49
CA ASP A 360 -4.20 21.60 -17.64
C ASP A 360 -2.67 21.89 -17.61
N ARG A 361 -1.90 21.03 -16.93
CA ARG A 361 -0.43 21.12 -16.90
C ARG A 361 0.22 20.49 -18.14
N ILE A 362 -0.47 19.58 -18.79
CA ILE A 362 -0.10 18.92 -20.04
C ILE A 362 -1.30 18.99 -20.96
N GLN A 363 -1.09 19.35 -22.24
CA GLN A 363 -2.17 19.37 -23.22
C GLN A 363 -2.44 17.96 -23.77
N PRO A 364 -3.71 17.56 -23.96
CA PRO A 364 -4.05 16.34 -24.66
C PRO A 364 -3.68 16.43 -26.16
N ASP A 365 -3.50 15.28 -26.81
CA ASP A 365 -3.25 15.22 -28.26
C ASP A 365 -4.56 15.42 -29.04
N SER A 366 -5.69 14.96 -28.48
CA SER A 366 -7.03 15.23 -28.99
C SER A 366 -8.03 15.29 -27.83
N GLY A 367 -9.17 15.93 -28.08
CA GLY A 367 -10.19 16.13 -27.05
C GLY A 367 -9.85 17.25 -26.06
N TYR A 368 -10.65 17.39 -25.02
CA TYR A 368 -10.46 18.39 -23.97
C TYR A 368 -11.22 18.05 -22.69
N PHE A 369 -10.81 18.67 -21.58
CA PHE A 369 -11.56 18.65 -20.32
C PHE A 369 -12.35 19.95 -20.17
N GLU A 370 -13.64 19.85 -19.94
CA GLU A 370 -14.48 20.99 -19.62
C GLU A 370 -14.69 21.06 -18.11
N ILE A 371 -14.04 22.02 -17.43
CA ILE A 371 -14.03 22.16 -15.96
C ILE A 371 -15.08 23.20 -15.54
N GLY A 372 -15.82 22.91 -14.47
CA GLY A 372 -16.79 23.83 -13.90
C GLY A 372 -16.14 25.05 -13.25
N GLU A 373 -16.69 26.25 -13.49
CA GLU A 373 -16.14 27.53 -13.00
C GLU A 373 -15.99 27.61 -11.47
N THR A 374 -16.78 26.84 -10.73
CA THR A 374 -16.73 26.82 -9.25
C THR A 374 -15.72 25.85 -8.68
N VAL A 375 -15.06 25.05 -9.52
CA VAL A 375 -14.10 24.03 -9.08
C VAL A 375 -12.80 24.69 -8.62
N LYS A 376 -12.39 24.38 -7.39
CA LYS A 376 -11.10 24.77 -6.82
C LYS A 376 -10.32 23.52 -6.49
N PHE A 377 -9.32 23.25 -7.32
CA PHE A 377 -8.44 22.10 -7.12
C PHE A 377 -7.48 22.31 -5.94
N GLY A 378 -7.36 21.32 -5.07
CA GLY A 378 -6.24 21.14 -4.17
C GLY A 378 -5.46 19.91 -4.63
N TYR A 379 -4.22 20.10 -5.06
CA TYR A 379 -3.40 19.01 -5.58
C TYR A 379 -2.21 18.73 -4.68
N TYR A 380 -2.19 17.53 -4.12
CA TYR A 380 -1.03 16.97 -3.43
C TYR A 380 -0.26 16.08 -4.39
N SER A 381 0.89 16.55 -4.84
CA SER A 381 1.73 15.89 -5.85
C SER A 381 2.76 14.98 -5.21
N GLN A 382 3.02 13.85 -5.85
CA GLN A 382 4.13 12.95 -5.49
C GLN A 382 5.50 13.66 -5.58
N GLU A 383 5.70 14.59 -6.52
CA GLU A 383 6.94 15.38 -6.67
C GLU A 383 7.14 16.36 -5.51
N GLY A 384 6.08 16.68 -4.75
CA GLY A 384 6.10 17.65 -3.65
C GLY A 384 6.04 19.09 -4.15
N ILE A 385 6.43 20.02 -3.27
CA ILE A 385 6.50 21.45 -3.53
C ILE A 385 7.89 21.97 -3.18
N HIS A 386 8.38 22.93 -3.95
CA HIS A 386 9.57 23.70 -3.59
C HIS A 386 9.18 24.74 -2.54
N PHE A 387 9.70 24.57 -1.34
CA PHE A 387 9.53 25.52 -0.26
C PHE A 387 10.58 26.64 -0.33
N ASP A 388 10.20 27.82 0.13
CA ASP A 388 11.15 28.83 0.53
C ASP A 388 11.79 28.39 1.87
N GLU A 389 12.96 27.78 1.79
CA GLU A 389 13.62 27.14 2.93
C GLU A 389 13.97 28.12 4.06
N GLY A 390 14.09 29.43 3.74
CA GLY A 390 14.34 30.49 4.72
C GLY A 390 13.13 30.89 5.56
N LYS A 391 11.91 30.41 5.23
CA LYS A 391 10.70 30.72 5.98
C LYS A 391 10.50 29.78 7.17
N LYS A 392 9.77 30.28 8.19
CA LYS A 392 9.29 29.43 9.27
C LYS A 392 8.06 28.62 8.83
N VAL A 393 7.86 27.49 9.46
CA VAL A 393 6.70 26.60 9.22
C VAL A 393 5.37 27.35 9.37
N ILE A 394 5.23 28.14 10.41
CA ILE A 394 4.00 28.93 10.67
C ILE A 394 3.77 30.00 9.62
N ASP A 395 4.82 30.64 9.11
CA ASP A 395 4.70 31.70 8.12
C ASP A 395 4.31 31.13 6.75
N ALA A 396 4.85 29.98 6.37
CA ALA A 396 4.48 29.30 5.12
C ALA A 396 2.99 28.94 5.06
N ILE A 397 2.40 28.53 6.19
CA ILE A 397 0.97 28.22 6.22
C ILE A 397 0.11 29.48 6.27
N ARG A 398 0.57 30.56 6.94
CA ARG A 398 -0.11 31.85 6.95
C ARG A 398 -0.19 32.50 5.58
N ASP A 399 0.82 32.28 4.72
CA ASP A 399 0.80 32.76 3.33
C ASP A 399 -0.36 32.13 2.53
N VAL A 400 -0.83 30.94 2.92
CA VAL A 400 -2.00 30.29 2.31
C VAL A 400 -3.30 30.85 2.90
N ALA A 401 -3.42 30.88 4.23
CA ALA A 401 -4.55 31.46 4.95
C ALA A 401 -4.21 31.67 6.44
N GLU A 402 -4.72 32.75 7.05
CA GLU A 402 -4.56 32.98 8.48
C GLU A 402 -5.51 32.12 9.34
N HIS A 403 -6.71 31.87 8.83
CA HIS A 403 -7.76 31.10 9.50
C HIS A 403 -8.48 30.17 8.56
N ILE A 404 -8.80 28.95 9.03
CA ILE A 404 -9.75 28.04 8.41
C ILE A 404 -11.08 28.09 9.15
N TYR A 405 -12.15 28.36 8.43
CA TYR A 405 -13.52 28.26 8.92
C TYR A 405 -14.07 26.89 8.53
N PHE A 406 -14.34 26.05 9.50
CA PHE A 406 -14.97 24.75 9.30
C PHE A 406 -16.49 24.84 9.36
N ASP A 407 -17.00 25.81 10.15
CA ASP A 407 -18.42 26.07 10.40
C ASP A 407 -18.58 27.55 10.74
N GLU A 408 -19.80 28.10 10.78
CA GLU A 408 -20.06 29.47 11.20
C GLU A 408 -19.56 29.78 12.62
N LYS A 409 -19.39 28.75 13.48
CA LYS A 409 -18.99 28.87 14.88
C LYS A 409 -17.58 28.38 15.18
N HIS A 410 -16.97 27.58 14.30
CA HIS A 410 -15.67 26.95 14.54
C HIS A 410 -14.66 27.37 13.49
N HIS A 411 -13.61 28.03 13.91
CA HIS A 411 -12.46 28.37 13.09
C HIS A 411 -11.17 27.96 13.80
N TYR A 412 -10.22 27.49 13.03
CA TYR A 412 -8.87 27.20 13.53
C TYR A 412 -7.91 28.25 12.99
N SER A 413 -7.07 28.75 13.88
CA SER A 413 -5.90 29.54 13.45
C SER A 413 -4.90 28.64 12.73
N ALA A 414 -4.02 29.21 11.93
CA ALA A 414 -2.91 28.51 11.29
C ALA A 414 -2.11 27.65 12.28
N SER A 415 -1.87 28.17 13.50
CA SER A 415 -1.15 27.44 14.54
C SER A 415 -1.92 26.21 15.06
N GLN A 416 -3.23 26.34 15.30
CA GLN A 416 -4.06 25.22 15.75
C GLN A 416 -4.18 24.15 14.66
N PHE A 417 -4.30 24.56 13.39
CA PHE A 417 -4.34 23.62 12.27
C PHE A 417 -3.03 22.85 12.13
N LEU A 418 -1.87 23.51 12.27
CA LEU A 418 -0.58 22.84 12.30
C LEU A 418 -0.45 21.85 13.47
N GLN A 419 -1.04 22.16 14.64
CA GLN A 419 -1.05 21.20 15.75
C GLN A 419 -1.83 19.93 15.42
N LEU A 420 -2.93 20.01 14.66
CA LEU A 420 -3.65 18.84 14.15
C LEU A 420 -2.76 17.97 13.28
N PHE A 421 -1.89 18.59 12.49
CA PHE A 421 -0.89 17.90 11.68
C PHE A 421 0.41 17.63 12.44
N LEU A 422 0.34 17.50 13.77
CA LEU A 422 1.43 17.09 14.66
C LEU A 422 2.65 18.03 14.66
N PHE A 423 2.49 19.31 14.31
CA PHE A 423 3.50 20.34 14.51
C PHE A 423 3.33 20.98 15.88
N SER A 424 4.24 20.69 16.80
CA SER A 424 4.25 21.36 18.11
C SER A 424 4.47 22.89 17.98
N PRO A 425 4.09 23.70 18.97
CA PRO A 425 4.36 25.14 18.93
C PRO A 425 5.83 25.48 18.71
N THR A 426 6.75 24.63 19.17
CA THR A 426 8.20 24.77 18.95
C THR A 426 8.58 24.44 17.51
N ASP A 427 7.99 23.39 16.91
CA ASP A 427 8.25 23.01 15.52
C ASP A 427 7.75 24.07 14.54
N GLN A 428 6.63 24.71 14.85
CA GLN A 428 6.06 25.80 14.05
C GLN A 428 7.01 27.01 13.88
N GLN A 429 7.94 27.21 14.83
CA GLN A 429 8.93 28.28 14.77
C GLN A 429 10.24 27.89 14.07
N LYS A 430 10.41 26.62 13.73
CA LYS A 430 11.58 26.14 12.98
C LYS A 430 11.57 26.65 11.56
N LEU A 431 12.76 26.83 10.98
CA LEU A 431 12.93 27.06 9.54
C LEU A 431 12.62 25.76 8.77
N ILE A 432 12.04 25.89 7.58
CA ILE A 432 11.64 24.76 6.75
C ILE A 432 12.86 23.92 6.32
N GLU A 433 14.03 24.53 6.15
CA GLU A 433 15.27 23.81 5.86
C GLU A 433 15.64 22.75 6.91
N LYS A 434 15.23 22.98 8.18
CA LYS A 434 15.53 22.08 9.32
C LYS A 434 14.52 20.95 9.49
N LEU A 435 13.49 20.90 8.65
CA LEU A 435 12.49 19.84 8.67
C LEU A 435 13.02 18.60 7.95
N SER A 436 12.70 17.44 8.49
CA SER A 436 12.86 16.16 7.81
C SER A 436 11.99 16.07 6.55
N GLY A 437 12.29 15.16 5.64
CA GLY A 437 11.50 14.94 4.42
C GLY A 437 10.01 14.66 4.73
N GLY A 438 9.73 13.79 5.69
CA GLY A 438 8.35 13.51 6.12
C GLY A 438 7.64 14.71 6.76
N GLU A 439 8.36 15.56 7.52
CA GLU A 439 7.79 16.79 8.05
C GLU A 439 7.48 17.81 6.94
N LYS A 440 8.36 17.93 5.94
CA LYS A 440 8.10 18.78 4.75
C LYS A 440 6.86 18.29 3.98
N ARG A 441 6.70 16.96 3.80
CA ARG A 441 5.51 16.36 3.17
C ARG A 441 4.23 16.63 3.95
N ARG A 442 4.28 16.50 5.27
CA ARG A 442 3.18 16.79 6.17
C ARG A 442 2.78 18.28 6.15
N LEU A 443 3.77 19.19 6.11
CA LEU A 443 3.53 20.61 5.93
C LEU A 443 2.85 20.90 4.58
N TYR A 444 3.32 20.29 3.51
CA TYR A 444 2.72 20.43 2.18
C TYR A 444 1.26 20.00 2.18
N LEU A 445 0.95 18.83 2.76
CA LEU A 445 -0.42 18.36 2.90
C LEU A 445 -1.28 19.37 3.68
N ALA A 446 -0.79 19.85 4.81
CA ALA A 446 -1.50 20.87 5.60
C ALA A 446 -1.78 22.14 4.78
N MET A 447 -0.84 22.61 3.96
CA MET A 447 -1.02 23.77 3.07
C MET A 447 -2.09 23.53 2.02
N VAL A 448 -2.10 22.34 1.37
CA VAL A 448 -3.10 21.97 0.36
C VAL A 448 -4.50 21.97 1.01
N LEU A 449 -4.66 21.37 2.18
CA LEU A 449 -5.95 21.30 2.86
C LEU A 449 -6.38 22.69 3.40
N MET A 450 -5.43 23.52 3.80
CA MET A 450 -5.70 24.90 4.27
C MET A 450 -6.23 25.82 3.17
N SER A 451 -5.91 25.56 1.90
CA SER A 451 -6.41 26.33 0.75
C SER A 451 -7.92 26.18 0.50
N LYS A 452 -8.62 25.32 1.28
CA LYS A 452 -10.05 25.01 1.17
C LYS A 452 -10.49 24.59 -0.22
N PRO A 453 -9.88 23.55 -0.79
CA PRO A 453 -10.34 23.03 -2.06
C PRO A 453 -11.74 22.45 -1.93
N ASN A 454 -12.54 22.51 -3.00
CA ASN A 454 -13.77 21.74 -3.12
C ASN A 454 -13.61 20.50 -4.02
N PHE A 455 -12.45 20.38 -4.66
CA PHE A 455 -12.01 19.22 -5.40
C PHE A 455 -10.57 18.89 -4.98
N LEU A 456 -10.36 17.77 -4.30
CA LEU A 456 -9.07 17.35 -3.79
C LEU A 456 -8.50 16.22 -4.63
N ILE A 457 -7.24 16.35 -5.03
CA ILE A 457 -6.49 15.33 -5.76
C ILE A 457 -5.27 14.96 -4.94
N LEU A 458 -5.14 13.67 -4.59
CA LEU A 458 -4.04 13.13 -3.82
C LEU A 458 -3.28 12.09 -4.65
N ASP A 459 -2.04 12.41 -5.01
CA ASP A 459 -1.16 11.54 -5.79
C ASP A 459 -0.11 10.90 -4.87
N GLU A 460 -0.31 9.60 -4.54
CA GLU A 460 0.49 8.80 -3.62
C GLU A 460 0.74 9.45 -2.26
N PRO A 461 -0.30 9.87 -1.52
CA PRO A 461 -0.12 10.57 -0.25
C PRO A 461 0.46 9.66 0.85
N THR A 462 0.35 8.34 0.68
CA THR A 462 0.70 7.34 1.69
C THR A 462 2.20 7.03 1.75
N ASN A 463 2.96 7.33 0.69
CA ASN A 463 4.37 6.92 0.57
C ASN A 463 5.31 7.57 1.59
N ASP A 464 5.02 8.79 2.05
CA ASP A 464 5.94 9.57 2.88
C ASP A 464 5.31 10.08 4.21
N LEU A 465 4.04 9.71 4.46
CA LEU A 465 3.33 10.10 5.67
C LEU A 465 3.37 8.97 6.70
N ASP A 466 3.57 9.33 7.96
CA ASP A 466 3.47 8.35 9.04
C ASP A 466 2.00 7.94 9.31
N ILE A 467 1.82 6.79 9.93
CA ILE A 467 0.50 6.21 10.21
C ILE A 467 -0.42 7.20 10.95
N GLN A 468 0.12 8.00 11.87
CA GLN A 468 -0.68 8.99 12.61
C GLN A 468 -1.15 10.14 11.72
N THR A 469 -0.32 10.60 10.80
CA THR A 469 -0.70 11.62 9.80
C THR A 469 -1.75 11.06 8.83
N LEU A 470 -1.61 9.79 8.44
CA LEU A 470 -2.61 9.10 7.61
C LEU A 470 -3.96 8.97 8.33
N GLU A 471 -4.00 8.64 9.62
CA GLU A 471 -5.22 8.64 10.43
C GLU A 471 -5.91 10.02 10.41
N ILE A 472 -5.14 11.10 10.57
CA ILE A 472 -5.67 12.48 10.51
C ILE A 472 -6.22 12.80 9.12
N LEU A 473 -5.52 12.40 8.07
CA LEU A 473 -5.97 12.60 6.69
C LEU A 473 -7.26 11.82 6.40
N GLU A 474 -7.34 10.56 6.82
CA GLU A 474 -8.54 9.73 6.68
C GLU A 474 -9.75 10.35 7.39
N ASP A 475 -9.56 10.82 8.63
CA ASP A 475 -10.61 11.51 9.38
C ASP A 475 -11.06 12.80 8.69
N TYR A 476 -10.12 13.54 8.09
CA TYR A 476 -10.45 14.69 7.26
C TYR A 476 -11.27 14.30 6.04
N LEU A 477 -10.83 13.29 5.28
CA LEU A 477 -11.46 12.85 4.03
C LEU A 477 -12.84 12.20 4.24
N SER A 478 -13.04 11.51 5.38
CA SER A 478 -14.34 10.93 5.74
C SER A 478 -15.42 12.01 5.92
N LYS A 479 -15.03 13.18 6.42
CA LYS A 479 -15.91 14.33 6.67
C LYS A 479 -15.89 15.36 5.52
N PHE A 480 -15.01 15.16 4.53
CA PHE A 480 -14.87 16.08 3.40
C PHE A 480 -16.06 15.95 2.44
N SER A 481 -16.81 17.04 2.33
CA SER A 481 -18.02 17.13 1.49
C SER A 481 -17.76 17.64 0.07
N GLY A 482 -16.54 17.51 -0.45
CA GLY A 482 -16.13 17.86 -1.81
C GLY A 482 -15.92 16.62 -2.68
N CYS A 483 -15.42 16.85 -3.90
CA CYS A 483 -15.00 15.79 -4.81
C CYS A 483 -13.56 15.36 -4.48
N LEU A 484 -13.27 14.08 -4.66
CA LEU A 484 -11.98 13.49 -4.34
C LEU A 484 -11.48 12.60 -5.48
N ILE A 485 -10.22 12.74 -5.84
CA ILE A 485 -9.48 11.74 -6.62
C ILE A 485 -8.26 11.33 -5.79
N VAL A 486 -8.07 10.02 -5.62
CA VAL A 486 -6.93 9.43 -4.92
C VAL A 486 -6.21 8.46 -5.83
N ILE A 487 -4.90 8.63 -5.96
CA ILE A 487 -3.99 7.61 -6.47
C ILE A 487 -3.24 7.07 -5.26
N SER A 488 -3.37 5.79 -4.95
CA SER A 488 -2.61 5.15 -3.88
C SER A 488 -2.49 3.65 -4.08
N HIS A 489 -1.41 3.09 -3.55
CA HIS A 489 -1.20 1.65 -3.43
C HIS A 489 -1.58 1.12 -2.04
N ASP A 490 -1.96 1.99 -1.10
CA ASP A 490 -2.47 1.61 0.23
C ASP A 490 -3.96 1.22 0.14
N ARG A 491 -4.21 -0.07 0.28
CA ARG A 491 -5.55 -0.68 0.19
C ARG A 491 -6.48 -0.16 1.29
N PHE A 492 -5.97 -0.06 2.51
CA PHE A 492 -6.75 0.38 3.66
C PHE A 492 -7.22 1.83 3.49
N PHE A 493 -6.32 2.69 2.99
CA PHE A 493 -6.63 4.08 2.67
C PHE A 493 -7.68 4.20 1.56
N MET A 494 -7.51 3.42 0.48
CA MET A 494 -8.44 3.40 -0.65
C MET A 494 -9.84 2.95 -0.22
N ASP A 495 -9.96 1.82 0.47
CA ASP A 495 -11.26 1.27 0.90
C ASP A 495 -12.04 2.22 1.82
N ARG A 496 -11.32 3.06 2.57
CA ARG A 496 -11.94 4.01 3.50
C ARG A 496 -12.35 5.33 2.86
N CYS A 497 -11.67 5.72 1.77
CA CYS A 497 -11.78 7.06 1.21
C CYS A 497 -12.53 7.14 -0.12
N VAL A 498 -12.68 6.04 -0.88
CA VAL A 498 -13.23 6.06 -2.24
C VAL A 498 -14.49 5.20 -2.38
N ASP A 499 -15.37 5.62 -3.28
CA ASP A 499 -16.65 4.96 -3.53
C ASP A 499 -16.58 4.07 -4.78
N HIS A 500 -15.72 4.39 -5.75
CA HIS A 500 -15.48 3.60 -6.96
C HIS A 500 -14.05 3.80 -7.49
N THR A 501 -13.63 2.97 -8.45
CA THR A 501 -12.23 2.86 -8.83
C THR A 501 -12.02 2.86 -10.35
N PHE A 502 -11.16 3.75 -10.86
CA PHE A 502 -10.62 3.67 -12.22
C PHE A 502 -9.40 2.76 -12.26
N VAL A 503 -9.50 1.72 -13.07
CA VAL A 503 -8.44 0.75 -13.29
C VAL A 503 -7.73 1.03 -14.60
N PHE A 504 -6.49 1.46 -14.52
CA PHE A 504 -5.62 1.68 -15.67
C PHE A 504 -5.00 0.35 -16.10
N MET A 505 -5.51 -0.21 -17.21
CA MET A 505 -5.09 -1.53 -17.71
C MET A 505 -3.84 -1.46 -18.62
N GLY A 506 -3.34 -0.27 -18.93
CA GLY A 506 -2.32 -0.03 -19.95
C GLY A 506 -2.95 0.24 -21.34
N ASP A 507 -2.10 0.58 -22.32
CA ASP A 507 -2.48 0.85 -23.72
C ASP A 507 -3.67 1.84 -23.89
N GLY A 508 -3.80 2.77 -22.94
CA GLY A 508 -4.84 3.81 -22.95
C GLY A 508 -6.23 3.36 -22.51
N VAL A 509 -6.37 2.13 -22.02
CA VAL A 509 -7.65 1.57 -21.56
C VAL A 509 -7.83 1.86 -20.06
N ILE A 510 -8.94 2.56 -19.73
CA ILE A 510 -9.38 2.78 -18.36
C ILE A 510 -10.72 2.07 -18.18
N LYS A 511 -10.79 1.21 -17.16
CA LYS A 511 -12.04 0.55 -16.77
C LYS A 511 -12.59 1.21 -15.52
N ASP A 512 -13.83 1.67 -15.59
CA ASP A 512 -14.58 2.15 -14.42
C ASP A 512 -15.17 0.95 -13.69
N PHE A 513 -14.79 0.79 -12.42
CA PHE A 513 -15.27 -0.29 -11.56
C PHE A 513 -16.14 0.29 -10.44
N PRO A 514 -17.44 -0.06 -10.38
CA PRO A 514 -18.36 0.43 -9.36
C PRO A 514 -18.13 -0.31 -8.04
N GLY A 515 -17.19 0.15 -7.24
CA GLY A 515 -16.84 -0.44 -5.95
C GLY A 515 -15.50 0.04 -5.44
N ASN A 516 -15.23 -0.28 -4.17
CA ASN A 516 -13.96 0.04 -3.53
C ASN A 516 -12.83 -0.87 -4.03
N TYR A 517 -11.63 -0.63 -3.51
CA TYR A 517 -10.44 -1.36 -3.96
C TYR A 517 -10.50 -2.87 -3.64
N SER A 518 -10.99 -3.24 -2.46
CA SER A 518 -11.10 -4.66 -2.06
C SER A 518 -12.10 -5.43 -2.93
N GLU A 519 -13.22 -4.81 -3.29
CA GLU A 519 -14.21 -5.38 -4.23
C GLU A 519 -13.62 -5.56 -5.63
N PHE A 520 -12.88 -4.56 -6.12
CA PHE A 520 -12.15 -4.66 -7.38
C PHE A 520 -11.16 -5.84 -7.37
N ARG A 521 -10.40 -6.02 -6.31
CA ARG A 521 -9.45 -7.13 -6.20
C ARG A 521 -10.12 -8.50 -6.23
N ALA A 522 -11.19 -8.67 -5.45
CA ALA A 522 -11.95 -9.91 -5.46
C ALA A 522 -12.49 -10.24 -6.87
N TRP A 523 -12.98 -9.21 -7.58
CA TRP A 523 -13.42 -9.35 -8.96
C TRP A 523 -12.26 -9.72 -9.90
N LYS A 524 -11.10 -9.04 -9.79
CA LYS A 524 -9.89 -9.33 -10.60
C LYS A 524 -9.42 -10.77 -10.42
N GLU A 525 -9.28 -11.24 -9.17
CA GLU A 525 -8.89 -12.61 -8.86
C GLU A 525 -9.84 -13.67 -9.40
N ALA A 526 -11.15 -13.40 -9.37
CA ALA A 526 -12.15 -14.28 -9.95
C ALA A 526 -11.99 -14.39 -11.47
N HIS A 527 -11.83 -13.26 -12.16
CA HIS A 527 -11.66 -13.20 -13.61
C HIS A 527 -10.33 -13.82 -14.08
N GLU A 528 -9.22 -13.58 -13.37
CA GLU A 528 -7.93 -14.20 -13.69
C GLU A 528 -7.97 -15.73 -13.56
N LYS A 529 -8.72 -16.26 -12.57
CA LYS A 529 -8.94 -17.70 -12.44
C LYS A 529 -9.79 -18.26 -13.57
N GLU A 530 -10.82 -17.53 -14.00
CA GLU A 530 -11.65 -17.91 -15.15
C GLU A 530 -10.84 -17.90 -16.46
N GLU A 531 -10.06 -16.82 -16.70
CA GLU A 531 -9.21 -16.72 -17.89
C GLU A 531 -8.10 -17.77 -17.90
N ALA A 532 -7.46 -18.06 -16.76
CA ALA A 532 -6.46 -19.11 -16.64
C ALA A 532 -7.05 -20.50 -16.91
N THR A 533 -8.30 -20.72 -16.48
CA THR A 533 -9.04 -21.97 -16.75
C THR A 533 -9.38 -22.07 -18.24
N LEU A 534 -9.84 -21.01 -18.86
CA LEU A 534 -10.13 -20.92 -20.29
C LEU A 534 -8.87 -21.08 -21.17
N GLN A 535 -7.73 -20.52 -20.73
CA GLN A 535 -6.45 -20.68 -21.42
C GLN A 535 -5.91 -22.10 -21.32
N LYS A 536 -6.05 -22.76 -20.14
CA LYS A 536 -5.70 -24.18 -19.98
C LYS A 536 -6.56 -25.07 -20.90
N GLN A 537 -7.85 -24.82 -20.96
CA GLN A 537 -8.76 -25.53 -21.88
C GLN A 537 -8.39 -25.28 -23.35
N LYS A 538 -8.01 -24.04 -23.72
CA LYS A 538 -7.54 -23.72 -25.09
C LYS A 538 -6.14 -24.28 -25.40
N ALA A 539 -5.28 -24.44 -24.40
CA ALA A 539 -3.95 -25.05 -24.57
C ALA A 539 -4.05 -26.58 -24.72
N GLU A 540 -4.97 -27.21 -24.03
CA GLU A 540 -5.27 -28.64 -24.18
C GLU A 540 -5.98 -28.93 -25.50
N SER A 541 -6.63 -27.94 -26.14
CA SER A 541 -7.31 -28.06 -27.43
C SER A 541 -6.42 -27.76 -28.64
N LYS A 542 -5.10 -27.53 -28.52
CA LYS A 542 -4.19 -27.42 -29.68
C LYS A 542 -3.82 -28.82 -30.16
N PRO A 543 -4.12 -29.20 -31.43
CA PRO A 543 -3.81 -30.51 -31.94
C PRO A 543 -2.29 -30.72 -32.02
N ALA A 544 -1.80 -31.72 -31.31
CA ALA A 544 -0.42 -32.21 -31.46
C ALA A 544 -0.17 -32.63 -32.89
N LYS A 545 0.96 -32.21 -33.49
CA LYS A 545 1.43 -32.67 -34.83
C LYS A 545 1.43 -34.20 -34.89
N PRO A 546 0.96 -34.83 -36.00
CA PRO A 546 0.75 -36.24 -36.06
C PRO A 546 2.07 -37.03 -36.02
N ARG A 547 2.29 -37.79 -34.96
CA ARG A 547 3.15 -38.96 -34.98
C ARG A 547 2.32 -40.12 -35.49
N ASN A 548 2.74 -40.58 -36.66
CA ASN A 548 2.21 -41.77 -37.32
C ASN A 548 2.31 -42.97 -36.40
N ASN A 549 1.17 -43.48 -35.89
CA ASN A 549 1.03 -44.90 -35.53
C ASN A 549 -0.46 -45.27 -35.51
N ASN A 550 -0.77 -46.26 -36.36
CA ASN A 550 -2.05 -46.95 -36.42
C ASN A 550 -2.52 -47.48 -35.06
N ARG A 551 -3.78 -47.26 -34.77
CA ARG A 551 -4.81 -48.02 -34.02
C ARG A 551 -5.57 -47.11 -33.07
N ASP A 552 -6.77 -46.88 -33.29
CA ASP A 552 -8.04 -47.37 -32.83
C ASP A 552 -9.17 -46.34 -33.01
N ASN A 553 -10.17 -46.80 -33.67
CA ASN A 553 -11.45 -46.25 -34.00
C ASN A 553 -12.32 -46.22 -32.71
N SER A 554 -12.45 -45.07 -32.00
CA SER A 554 -13.41 -44.92 -30.88
C SER A 554 -13.80 -43.49 -30.51
N GLN A 555 -13.90 -42.55 -31.48
CA GLN A 555 -14.38 -41.19 -31.24
C GLN A 555 -15.34 -40.70 -32.36
N LYS A 556 -16.25 -41.54 -32.80
CA LYS A 556 -17.42 -41.09 -33.58
C LYS A 556 -18.66 -41.42 -32.79
N LEU A 557 -19.55 -40.44 -32.65
CA LEU A 557 -20.88 -40.63 -32.10
C LEU A 557 -21.48 -41.93 -32.62
N THR A 558 -21.94 -42.77 -31.72
CA THR A 558 -22.74 -43.94 -32.06
C THR A 558 -24.03 -43.48 -32.72
N PHE A 559 -24.62 -44.33 -33.59
CA PHE A 559 -25.86 -44.00 -34.27
C PHE A 559 -26.99 -43.58 -33.29
N LYS A 560 -26.95 -44.08 -32.05
CA LYS A 560 -27.86 -43.74 -30.98
C LYS A 560 -27.59 -42.35 -30.39
N GLU A 561 -26.36 -41.97 -30.18
CA GLU A 561 -25.94 -40.65 -29.70
C GLU A 561 -26.19 -39.55 -30.75
N LYS A 562 -26.07 -39.87 -32.04
CA LYS A 562 -26.38 -38.93 -33.12
C LYS A 562 -27.86 -38.59 -33.20
N ARG A 563 -28.70 -39.59 -32.99
CA ARG A 563 -30.16 -39.40 -32.93
C ARG A 563 -30.57 -38.63 -31.66
N GLU A 564 -29.96 -38.92 -30.51
CA GLU A 564 -30.13 -38.20 -29.26
C GLU A 564 -29.74 -36.71 -29.42
N PHE A 565 -28.64 -36.42 -30.12
CA PHE A 565 -28.19 -35.06 -30.42
C PHE A 565 -29.17 -34.26 -31.28
N GLU A 566 -29.75 -34.91 -32.30
CA GLU A 566 -30.78 -34.29 -33.16
C GLU A 566 -32.07 -34.02 -32.38
N GLU A 567 -32.55 -34.98 -31.58
CA GLU A 567 -33.74 -34.86 -30.73
C GLU A 567 -33.58 -33.78 -29.61
N LEU A 568 -32.37 -33.63 -29.04
CA LEU A 568 -32.05 -32.58 -28.07
C LEU A 568 -32.03 -31.20 -28.73
N THR A 569 -31.46 -31.08 -29.95
CA THR A 569 -31.43 -29.80 -30.68
C THR A 569 -32.83 -29.27 -30.95
N GLU A 570 -33.75 -30.13 -31.45
CA GLU A 570 -35.14 -29.74 -31.69
C GLU A 570 -35.89 -29.38 -30.38
N SER A 571 -35.59 -30.10 -29.30
CA SER A 571 -36.23 -29.87 -28.00
C SER A 571 -35.76 -28.55 -27.38
N ILE A 572 -34.47 -28.22 -27.43
CA ILE A 572 -33.89 -26.95 -26.98
C ILE A 572 -34.50 -25.76 -27.75
N GLU A 573 -34.62 -25.85 -29.09
CA GLU A 573 -35.25 -24.79 -29.88
C GLU A 573 -36.73 -24.57 -29.51
N ARG A 574 -37.47 -25.65 -29.24
CA ARG A 574 -38.87 -25.56 -28.86
C ARG A 574 -39.06 -24.93 -27.47
N LEU A 575 -38.25 -25.38 -26.48
CA LEU A 575 -38.30 -24.85 -25.12
C LEU A 575 -37.80 -23.40 -25.02
N THR A 576 -36.82 -23.02 -25.84
CA THR A 576 -36.36 -21.63 -25.95
C THR A 576 -37.45 -20.71 -26.44
N LYS A 577 -38.23 -21.12 -27.45
CA LYS A 577 -39.40 -20.35 -27.92
C LYS A 577 -40.49 -20.25 -26.84
N GLU A 578 -40.80 -21.37 -26.14
CA GLU A 578 -41.79 -21.38 -25.05
C GLU A 578 -41.34 -20.42 -23.91
N LYS A 579 -40.03 -20.38 -23.57
CA LYS A 579 -39.46 -19.48 -22.59
C LYS A 579 -39.60 -18.01 -23.03
N GLU A 580 -39.31 -17.70 -24.29
CA GLU A 580 -39.48 -16.34 -24.85
C GLU A 580 -40.93 -15.90 -24.88
N GLU A 581 -41.87 -16.78 -25.23
CA GLU A 581 -43.30 -16.50 -25.20
C GLU A 581 -43.81 -16.20 -23.78
N LEU A 582 -43.42 -17.00 -22.80
CA LEU A 582 -43.74 -16.79 -21.39
C LEU A 582 -43.12 -15.50 -20.86
N PHE A 583 -41.86 -15.22 -21.20
CA PHE A 583 -41.17 -13.98 -20.84
C PHE A 583 -41.82 -12.74 -21.40
N ASN A 584 -42.20 -12.77 -22.67
CA ASN A 584 -42.91 -11.67 -23.34
C ASN A 584 -44.31 -11.46 -22.73
N LEU A 585 -44.99 -12.53 -22.32
CA LEU A 585 -46.30 -12.50 -21.68
C LEU A 585 -46.22 -11.83 -20.28
N PHE A 586 -45.15 -12.06 -19.54
CA PHE A 586 -44.90 -11.40 -18.24
C PHE A 586 -44.57 -9.90 -18.41
N ASN A 587 -43.95 -9.50 -19.53
CA ASN A 587 -43.57 -8.11 -19.80
C ASN A 587 -44.65 -7.30 -20.50
N SER A 588 -45.71 -7.91 -21.03
CA SER A 588 -46.75 -7.20 -21.81
C SER A 588 -47.74 -6.35 -20.99
N GLY A 589 -47.72 -6.50 -19.64
CA GLY A 589 -48.59 -5.70 -18.74
C GLY A 589 -50.10 -5.99 -18.85
N GLU A 590 -50.52 -7.05 -19.56
CA GLU A 590 -51.89 -7.50 -19.64
C GLU A 590 -52.27 -8.33 -18.40
N GLN A 591 -53.56 -8.31 -18.00
CA GLN A 591 -54.03 -9.16 -16.91
C GLN A 591 -53.87 -10.62 -17.32
N ILE A 592 -52.93 -11.30 -16.68
CA ILE A 592 -52.64 -12.72 -16.93
C ILE A 592 -53.54 -13.56 -16.01
N ASP A 593 -54.46 -14.30 -16.58
CA ASP A 593 -55.17 -15.34 -15.85
C ASP A 593 -54.18 -16.48 -15.50
N ASP A 594 -54.10 -16.83 -14.21
CA ASP A 594 -53.30 -17.93 -13.69
C ASP A 594 -51.76 -17.69 -13.65
N VAL A 595 -51.35 -16.55 -13.11
CA VAL A 595 -49.94 -16.13 -12.99
C VAL A 595 -49.09 -17.19 -12.27
N ALA A 596 -49.61 -17.84 -11.26
CA ALA A 596 -48.87 -18.84 -10.47
C ALA A 596 -48.48 -20.08 -11.29
N THR A 597 -49.41 -20.58 -12.11
CA THR A 597 -49.20 -21.78 -12.96
C THR A 597 -48.21 -21.46 -14.09
N LYS A 598 -48.28 -20.25 -14.67
CA LYS A 598 -47.35 -19.82 -15.73
C LYS A 598 -45.94 -19.52 -15.21
N ALA A 599 -45.81 -18.99 -13.98
CA ALA A 599 -44.54 -18.79 -13.32
C ALA A 599 -43.87 -20.13 -12.97
N SER A 600 -44.61 -21.08 -12.44
CA SER A 600 -44.11 -22.43 -12.21
C SER A 600 -43.66 -23.11 -13.50
N ARG A 601 -44.42 -22.91 -14.59
CA ARG A 601 -44.05 -23.45 -15.93
C ARG A 601 -42.80 -22.80 -16.48
N PHE A 602 -42.60 -21.49 -16.25
CA PHE A 602 -41.37 -20.76 -16.67
C PHE A 602 -40.11 -21.30 -15.95
N GLU A 603 -40.21 -21.58 -14.64
CA GLU A 603 -39.09 -22.20 -13.90
C GLU A 603 -38.84 -23.65 -14.37
N GLU A 604 -39.88 -24.45 -14.57
CA GLU A 604 -39.71 -25.79 -15.13
C GLU A 604 -39.02 -25.80 -16.51
N VAL A 605 -39.42 -24.89 -17.40
CA VAL A 605 -38.82 -24.76 -18.75
C VAL A 605 -37.38 -24.33 -18.66
N LYS A 606 -37.03 -23.46 -17.70
CA LYS A 606 -35.67 -23.03 -17.46
C LYS A 606 -34.77 -24.17 -16.99
N ASP A 607 -35.23 -24.95 -15.99
CA ASP A 607 -34.48 -26.09 -15.44
C ASP A 607 -34.29 -27.20 -16.48
N LEU A 608 -35.33 -27.47 -17.31
CA LEU A 608 -35.25 -28.42 -18.42
C LEU A 608 -34.28 -27.96 -19.52
N LEU A 609 -34.22 -26.67 -19.81
CA LEU A 609 -33.27 -26.10 -20.77
C LEU A 609 -31.82 -26.28 -20.27
N ASP A 610 -31.55 -25.96 -19.01
CA ASP A 610 -30.22 -26.07 -18.42
C ASP A 610 -29.71 -27.55 -18.43
N GLU A 611 -30.61 -28.51 -18.15
CA GLU A 611 -30.29 -29.95 -18.19
C GLU A 611 -30.04 -30.46 -19.63
N MET A 612 -30.86 -30.04 -20.59
CA MET A 612 -30.74 -30.44 -21.99
C MET A 612 -29.53 -29.78 -22.69
N GLU A 613 -29.21 -28.52 -22.38
CA GLU A 613 -28.02 -27.82 -22.91
C GLU A 613 -26.73 -28.47 -22.42
N LEU A 614 -26.66 -28.89 -21.14
CA LEU A 614 -25.52 -29.62 -20.61
C LEU A 614 -25.29 -30.94 -21.38
N ARG A 615 -26.36 -31.71 -21.62
CA ARG A 615 -26.27 -32.98 -22.35
C ARG A 615 -25.95 -32.78 -23.83
N TRP A 616 -26.50 -31.73 -24.46
CA TRP A 616 -26.21 -31.34 -25.83
C TRP A 616 -24.72 -30.95 -25.99
N LEU A 617 -24.13 -30.20 -25.02
CA LEU A 617 -22.71 -29.85 -25.00
C LEU A 617 -21.83 -31.09 -24.94
N GLU A 618 -22.12 -32.06 -24.08
CA GLU A 618 -21.38 -33.32 -23.99
C GLU A 618 -21.36 -34.10 -25.31
N LEU A 619 -22.51 -34.13 -26.01
CA LEU A 619 -22.63 -34.81 -27.30
C LEU A 619 -21.98 -33.99 -28.44
N SER A 620 -22.00 -32.65 -28.38
CA SER A 620 -21.36 -31.78 -29.35
C SER A 620 -19.83 -31.89 -29.31
N GLU A 621 -19.25 -32.00 -28.08
CA GLU A 621 -17.81 -32.25 -27.90
C GLU A 621 -17.34 -33.58 -28.49
N LYS A 622 -18.19 -34.62 -28.45
CA LYS A 622 -17.91 -35.90 -29.09
C LYS A 622 -18.07 -35.87 -30.63
N ASN A 623 -18.80 -34.85 -31.14
CA ASN A 623 -19.04 -34.69 -32.58
C ASN A 623 -17.99 -33.79 -33.26
N SER A 624 -17.22 -33.06 -32.49
CA SER A 624 -16.11 -32.22 -32.98
C SER A 624 -14.83 -33.03 -33.09
#